data_5e03dfab0fb8de82bbfb26300f494097
#
_entry.id   5e03dfab0fb8de82bbfb26300f494097
#
_cell.length_a   1.000
_cell.length_b   1.000
_cell.length_c   1.000
_cell.angle_alpha   90.00
_cell.angle_beta   90.00
_cell.angle_gamma   90.00
#
_symmetry.space_group_name_H-M   'P 1'
#
loop_
_entity.id
_entity.type
_entity.pdbx_description
1 polymer ?
#
loop_
_entity_poly.entity_id
_entity_poly.type
_entity_poly.pdbx_seq_one_letter_code
_entity_poly.pdbx_strand_id
1 'polypeptide(L)'
;MQRHSTDSSSTSLAPLLSPQASTASKQDTLESKKLDSKHCSETLQASGQFRGGSYLDGNDCPQFAQIASNCSLKAESPTPKALYIDKEALSSLALVQEGLLAPISSLANSKTLHLDSYLTPFVLNPAGKRNRKVLESTKPNDMLDIVFERKKVGHLRVEEVFPIDRQVRTIQLTGLQGGAEFDRIYSRLGDLAVCGEYQVHFPDIKEAKASLQEQITAHNAKHITGLVLDGQIFHKAHEALIRDALSMSDLVVLFLLKPYRHTIIHYDMQKECVELAMHEYLMSDRICTIPLDDTYLFTGTNNVLLHAMVARNYGCTHFIVSDNTPNLSVFYERNTLYSVLDVISGISTSIKGGYVYCDVCQMLVNRTTCPHGKHHHISYDTESILEFFKAGLLPPSVLVRPSISAKLIAHLFPNRFSNLQKLHYDLMPLNDGVLVPKSEEDFYLKLMQLYEIHSK
;
A
#
# COMPACT_ATOMS: atom_id res chain seq x y z
N MET A 1 -43.09 -36.61 42.33
CA MET A 1 -43.89 -36.07 43.47
C MET A 1 -43.43 -34.64 43.68
N GLN A 2 -44.41 -33.71 43.58
CA GLN A 2 -44.43 -32.29 44.00
C GLN A 2 -43.43 -31.36 43.32
N ARG A 3 -43.77 -30.53 42.38
CA ARG A 3 -44.63 -29.31 42.20
C ARG A 3 -44.48 -28.27 43.30
N HIS A 4 -43.97 -27.08 42.93
CA HIS A 4 -44.46 -25.72 43.19
C HIS A 4 -43.56 -24.77 42.34
N SER A 5 -43.97 -24.08 41.36
CA SER A 5 -44.94 -23.00 41.00
C SER A 5 -44.65 -21.64 41.67
N THR A 6 -44.51 -20.65 40.74
CA THR A 6 -44.76 -19.19 40.84
C THR A 6 -43.68 -18.38 41.59
N ASP A 7 -43.16 -17.26 41.06
CA ASP A 7 -43.90 -16.06 40.68
C ASP A 7 -43.09 -15.11 39.76
N SER A 8 -43.83 -14.43 38.96
CA SER A 8 -43.48 -13.33 38.08
C SER A 8 -43.27 -12.02 38.83
N SER A 9 -42.25 -11.28 38.51
CA SER A 9 -42.23 -9.82 38.72
C SER A 9 -41.59 -9.08 37.55
N SER A 10 -42.44 -8.41 36.82
CA SER A 10 -42.18 -7.39 35.83
C SER A 10 -41.50 -6.18 36.45
N THR A 11 -40.36 -5.76 35.87
CA THR A 11 -39.81 -4.45 36.18
C THR A 11 -39.58 -3.69 34.87
N SER A 12 -40.26 -2.56 34.80
CA SER A 12 -40.30 -1.59 33.71
C SER A 12 -38.94 -0.95 33.42
N LEU A 13 -38.64 -0.89 32.14
CA LEU A 13 -37.54 -0.08 31.60
C LEU A 13 -38.02 1.38 31.42
N ALA A 14 -37.33 2.30 32.07
CA ALA A 14 -37.38 3.73 31.77
C ALA A 14 -36.21 4.12 30.87
N PRO A 15 -36.36 5.11 29.97
CA PRO A 15 -35.34 5.46 28.99
C PRO A 15 -34.32 6.43 29.56
N LEU A 16 -33.04 6.16 29.29
CA LEU A 16 -31.92 7.05 29.62
C LEU A 16 -31.70 8.10 28.52
N LEU A 17 -31.67 9.32 28.99
CA LEU A 17 -31.48 10.59 28.32
C LEU A 17 -30.12 10.71 27.63
N SER A 18 -30.13 11.30 26.45
CA SER A 18 -28.98 11.84 25.74
C SER A 18 -28.38 13.07 26.42
N PRO A 19 -27.06 13.28 26.41
CA PRO A 19 -26.48 14.55 26.84
C PRO A 19 -26.45 15.56 25.69
N GLN A 20 -26.96 16.72 25.96
CA GLN A 20 -26.95 17.92 25.12
C GLN A 20 -25.54 18.50 24.97
N ALA A 21 -25.27 18.99 23.79
CA ALA A 21 -24.11 19.82 23.47
C ALA A 21 -24.23 21.19 24.17
N SER A 22 -23.17 21.61 24.87
CA SER A 22 -22.99 22.98 25.31
C SER A 22 -21.96 23.68 24.43
N THR A 23 -22.45 24.65 23.69
CA THR A 23 -21.68 25.70 23.00
C THR A 23 -21.02 26.64 23.99
N ALA A 24 -19.72 26.86 23.84
CA ALA A 24 -19.06 28.05 24.36
C ALA A 24 -18.06 28.56 23.36
N SER A 25 -18.39 29.70 22.79
CA SER A 25 -17.56 30.55 21.96
C SER A 25 -16.43 31.19 22.79
N LYS A 26 -15.20 31.17 22.25
CA LYS A 26 -14.23 32.25 22.49
C LYS A 26 -13.50 32.52 21.19
N GLN A 27 -13.77 33.70 20.66
CA GLN A 27 -12.97 34.42 19.70
C GLN A 27 -11.66 34.84 20.37
N ASP A 28 -10.53 34.54 19.77
CA ASP A 28 -9.31 35.30 19.94
C ASP A 28 -8.72 35.59 18.57
N THR A 29 -8.77 36.86 18.25
CA THR A 29 -8.14 37.57 17.15
C THR A 29 -6.62 37.52 17.33
N LEU A 30 -5.89 37.09 16.32
CA LEU A 30 -4.48 37.36 16.18
C LEU A 30 -4.13 37.82 14.76
N GLU A 31 -3.56 39.02 14.76
CA GLU A 31 -3.19 39.84 13.63
C GLU A 31 -2.23 39.17 12.63
N SER A 32 -2.53 39.43 11.38
CA SER A 32 -1.66 39.22 10.23
C SER A 32 -0.48 40.18 10.22
N LYS A 33 0.73 39.68 10.30
CA LYS A 33 1.96 40.42 9.89
C LYS A 33 2.37 39.92 8.51
N LYS A 34 2.18 40.83 7.53
CA LYS A 34 2.85 40.81 6.22
C LYS A 34 4.36 40.96 6.44
N LEU A 35 5.15 40.12 5.83
CA LEU A 35 6.58 40.40 5.61
C LEU A 35 6.82 40.43 4.09
N ASP A 36 7.30 41.59 3.69
CA ASP A 36 7.70 41.95 2.33
C ASP A 36 8.90 41.14 1.87
N SER A 37 8.79 40.69 0.62
CA SER A 37 9.89 40.19 -0.18
C SER A 37 10.60 41.35 -0.86
N LYS A 38 11.84 41.61 -0.51
CA LYS A 38 12.79 42.31 -1.38
C LYS A 38 14.25 41.90 -1.07
N HIS A 39 14.98 41.75 -2.20
CA HIS A 39 16.44 41.71 -2.36
C HIS A 39 17.17 40.39 -2.06
N CYS A 40 17.59 39.72 -3.14
CA CYS A 40 19.03 39.65 -3.46
C CYS A 40 19.22 39.16 -4.90
N SER A 41 19.55 40.08 -5.77
CA SER A 41 20.28 39.88 -7.02
C SER A 41 21.71 40.41 -6.78
N GLU A 42 22.71 39.58 -7.07
CA GLU A 42 24.07 39.95 -7.46
C GLU A 42 24.92 38.69 -7.57
N THR A 43 25.31 38.40 -8.73
CA THR A 43 26.60 38.54 -9.43
C THR A 43 27.53 37.34 -9.24
N LEU A 44 27.84 36.69 -10.34
CA LEU A 44 29.20 36.22 -10.65
C LEU A 44 29.38 36.13 -12.19
N GLN A 45 30.09 37.17 -12.70
CA GLN A 45 30.78 37.17 -14.01
C GLN A 45 32.16 36.55 -13.81
N ALA A 46 32.60 35.75 -14.80
CA ALA A 46 33.99 35.59 -15.21
C ALA A 46 33.98 34.89 -16.55
N SER A 47 34.16 35.52 -17.67
CA SER A 47 35.40 35.91 -18.37
C SER A 47 36.06 34.76 -19.08
N GLY A 48 36.05 34.82 -20.42
CA GLY A 48 36.83 33.96 -21.32
C GLY A 48 36.74 34.47 -22.76
N GLN A 49 37.53 35.47 -23.07
CA GLN A 49 37.77 35.93 -24.48
C GLN A 49 38.51 34.89 -25.28
N PHE A 50 38.17 34.77 -26.58
CA PHE A 50 39.20 34.72 -27.63
C PHE A 50 38.62 35.20 -28.99
N ARG A 51 39.39 36.08 -29.60
CA ARG A 51 39.50 36.69 -30.92
C ARG A 51 39.27 35.66 -32.05
N GLY A 52 38.75 35.96 -33.23
CA GLY A 52 38.92 37.13 -34.11
C GLY A 52 39.27 36.60 -35.52
N GLY A 53 38.79 37.24 -36.57
CA GLY A 53 39.19 36.94 -37.96
C GLY A 53 37.99 37.03 -38.91
N SER A 54 37.71 38.09 -39.43
CA SER A 54 37.84 38.96 -40.56
C SER A 54 37.38 38.37 -41.92
N TYR A 55 36.36 39.06 -42.47
CA TYR A 55 36.12 39.46 -43.86
C TYR A 55 36.44 38.51 -45.02
N LEU A 56 35.50 38.34 -45.92
CA LEU A 56 35.57 38.79 -47.33
C LEU A 56 34.20 38.65 -48.07
N ASP A 57 33.91 39.71 -48.82
CA ASP A 57 32.80 39.91 -49.74
C ASP A 57 32.87 38.95 -50.96
N GLY A 58 31.71 38.79 -51.63
CA GLY A 58 31.69 38.27 -53.00
C GLY A 58 30.29 37.93 -53.50
N ASN A 59 29.63 38.89 -54.12
CA ASN A 59 28.49 38.70 -55.00
C ASN A 59 28.76 37.58 -56.01
N ASP A 60 27.77 36.79 -56.32
CA ASP A 60 27.20 36.60 -57.65
C ASP A 60 26.00 35.63 -57.65
N CYS A 61 24.93 36.12 -58.21
CA CYS A 61 23.78 35.35 -58.73
C CYS A 61 24.11 34.91 -60.19
N PRO A 62 23.71 33.75 -60.72
CA PRO A 62 22.42 33.76 -61.39
C PRO A 62 21.57 32.44 -61.34
N GLN A 63 20.27 32.68 -61.42
CA GLN A 63 19.23 31.94 -62.14
C GLN A 63 19.40 30.44 -62.38
N PHE A 64 18.49 29.64 -61.82
CA PHE A 64 17.76 28.65 -62.61
C PHE A 64 16.35 28.47 -62.04
N ALA A 65 15.43 28.67 -62.94
CA ALA A 65 14.00 28.51 -62.77
C ALA A 65 13.58 27.04 -62.84
N GLN A 66 12.45 26.76 -62.20
CA GLN A 66 11.55 25.65 -62.48
C GLN A 66 12.03 24.20 -62.26
N ILE A 67 11.64 23.62 -61.13
CA ILE A 67 10.93 22.34 -61.13
C ILE A 67 9.87 22.41 -59.99
N ALA A 68 8.67 22.81 -60.38
CA ALA A 68 7.46 22.52 -59.60
C ALA A 68 7.06 21.09 -59.97
N SER A 69 7.05 20.20 -59.06
CA SER A 69 6.05 19.13 -58.93
C SER A 69 6.49 18.07 -57.91
N ASN A 70 5.55 17.68 -57.07
CA ASN A 70 5.56 16.60 -56.13
C ASN A 70 6.17 16.89 -54.73
N CYS A 71 5.59 17.88 -54.05
CA CYS A 71 5.47 17.79 -52.61
C CYS A 71 4.30 16.85 -52.33
N SER A 72 4.57 15.56 -52.33
CA SER A 72 3.68 14.59 -51.69
C SER A 72 3.56 15.00 -50.21
N LEU A 73 2.41 15.50 -49.87
CA LEU A 73 1.95 15.63 -48.48
C LEU A 73 2.19 14.28 -47.79
N LYS A 74 3.34 14.15 -47.12
CA LYS A 74 3.47 13.14 -46.08
C LYS A 74 2.34 13.49 -45.12
N ALA A 75 1.27 12.70 -45.13
CA ALA A 75 0.30 12.67 -44.05
C ALA A 75 1.11 12.53 -42.77
N GLU A 76 1.19 13.58 -41.97
CA GLU A 76 1.72 13.51 -40.62
C GLU A 76 0.88 12.45 -39.95
N SER A 77 1.49 11.34 -39.62
CA SER A 77 0.87 10.33 -38.81
C SER A 77 0.42 11.05 -37.54
N PRO A 78 -0.88 10.99 -37.19
CA PRO A 78 -1.38 11.72 -36.03
C PRO A 78 -0.51 11.34 -34.84
N THR A 79 0.05 12.34 -34.16
CA THR A 79 0.82 12.14 -32.93
C THR A 79 -0.02 11.27 -32.01
N PRO A 80 0.47 10.11 -31.56
CA PRO A 80 -0.34 9.18 -30.79
C PRO A 80 -0.87 9.89 -29.54
N LYS A 81 -2.19 9.84 -29.35
CA LYS A 81 -2.83 10.38 -28.17
C LYS A 81 -2.38 9.59 -26.94
N ALA A 82 -1.87 10.27 -25.92
CA ALA A 82 -1.28 9.64 -24.74
C ALA A 82 -2.14 9.90 -23.50
N LEU A 83 -2.51 8.84 -22.79
CA LEU A 83 -3.19 8.85 -21.50
C LEU A 83 -2.17 8.62 -20.39
N TYR A 84 -2.05 9.57 -19.48
CA TYR A 84 -1.11 9.52 -18.35
C TYR A 84 -1.81 8.91 -17.14
N ILE A 85 -1.24 7.85 -16.61
CA ILE A 85 -1.75 7.14 -15.43
C ILE A 85 -0.72 7.11 -14.32
N ASP A 86 -1.16 6.87 -13.09
CA ASP A 86 -0.29 6.62 -11.94
C ASP A 86 0.06 5.13 -11.82
N LYS A 87 0.94 4.81 -10.86
CA LYS A 87 1.42 3.45 -10.63
C LYS A 87 0.29 2.53 -10.21
N GLU A 88 -0.61 3.00 -9.37
CA GLU A 88 -1.73 2.24 -8.85
C GLU A 88 -2.70 1.84 -9.97
N ALA A 89 -2.96 2.74 -10.90
CA ALA A 89 -3.76 2.44 -12.08
C ALA A 89 -3.05 1.41 -12.99
N LEU A 90 -1.75 1.58 -13.23
CA LEU A 90 -0.96 0.65 -14.03
C LEU A 90 -0.94 -0.76 -13.42
N SER A 91 -0.66 -0.88 -12.12
CA SER A 91 -0.65 -2.14 -11.40
C SER A 91 -2.04 -2.81 -11.43
N SER A 92 -3.10 -2.02 -11.25
CA SER A 92 -4.47 -2.53 -11.32
C SER A 92 -4.85 -3.06 -12.70
N LEU A 93 -4.47 -2.34 -13.77
CA LEU A 93 -4.64 -2.81 -15.15
C LEU A 93 -3.90 -4.14 -15.36
N ALA A 94 -2.68 -4.24 -14.86
CA ALA A 94 -1.88 -5.46 -14.98
C ALA A 94 -2.47 -6.64 -14.18
N LEU A 95 -2.98 -6.42 -12.97
CA LEU A 95 -3.68 -7.45 -12.19
C LEU A 95 -4.90 -8.02 -12.93
N VAL A 96 -5.69 -7.15 -13.57
CA VAL A 96 -6.83 -7.59 -14.39
C VAL A 96 -6.35 -8.34 -15.63
N GLN A 97 -5.36 -7.82 -16.35
CA GLN A 97 -4.79 -8.43 -17.54
C GLN A 97 -4.24 -9.85 -17.27
N GLU A 98 -3.59 -10.06 -16.13
CA GLU A 98 -3.06 -11.35 -15.70
C GLU A 98 -4.13 -12.27 -15.06
N GLY A 99 -5.39 -11.83 -15.04
CA GLY A 99 -6.52 -12.62 -14.50
C GLY A 99 -6.55 -12.71 -12.97
N LEU A 100 -5.72 -11.91 -12.27
CA LEU A 100 -5.59 -11.98 -10.81
C LEU A 100 -6.77 -11.34 -10.07
N LEU A 101 -7.59 -10.56 -10.79
CA LEU A 101 -8.82 -9.96 -10.25
C LEU A 101 -10.09 -10.63 -10.79
N ALA A 102 -9.99 -11.82 -11.39
CA ALA A 102 -11.19 -12.54 -11.83
C ALA A 102 -12.22 -12.68 -10.67
N PRO A 103 -13.51 -12.41 -10.91
CA PRO A 103 -14.19 -12.31 -12.21
C PRO A 103 -14.10 -10.96 -12.93
N ILE A 104 -13.43 -9.93 -12.36
CA ILE A 104 -13.20 -8.68 -13.06
C ILE A 104 -12.19 -8.93 -14.19
N SER A 105 -12.64 -8.79 -15.44
CA SER A 105 -11.82 -9.07 -16.62
C SER A 105 -11.64 -7.89 -17.56
N SER A 106 -12.33 -6.78 -17.32
CA SER A 106 -12.31 -5.60 -18.20
C SER A 106 -12.63 -4.32 -17.44
N LEU A 107 -12.36 -3.20 -18.08
CA LEU A 107 -12.80 -1.89 -17.63
C LEU A 107 -14.34 -1.78 -17.74
N ALA A 108 -14.96 -1.17 -16.72
CA ALA A 108 -16.40 -0.90 -16.73
C ALA A 108 -16.73 0.19 -17.75
N ASN A 109 -17.85 0.02 -18.44
CA ASN A 109 -18.43 1.01 -19.35
C ASN A 109 -19.61 1.74 -18.67
N SER A 110 -20.22 2.68 -19.39
CA SER A 110 -21.37 3.45 -18.87
C SER A 110 -22.54 2.61 -18.40
N LYS A 111 -22.76 1.42 -18.99
CA LYS A 111 -23.85 0.51 -18.64
C LYS A 111 -23.53 -0.35 -17.42
N THR A 112 -22.27 -0.76 -17.27
CA THR A 112 -21.82 -1.64 -16.17
C THR A 112 -21.44 -0.87 -14.92
N LEU A 113 -21.29 0.46 -14.99
CA LEU A 113 -20.95 1.31 -13.87
C LEU A 113 -21.95 1.24 -12.69
N HIS A 114 -23.23 1.00 -13.00
CA HIS A 114 -24.35 1.02 -12.05
C HIS A 114 -24.87 -0.37 -11.69
N LEU A 115 -24.15 -1.43 -12.06
CA LEU A 115 -24.54 -2.77 -11.63
C LEU A 115 -24.37 -2.90 -10.13
N ASP A 116 -25.43 -3.30 -9.45
CA ASP A 116 -25.39 -3.67 -8.04
C ASP A 116 -24.45 -4.86 -7.86
N SER A 117 -23.28 -4.57 -7.36
CA SER A 117 -22.24 -5.56 -7.11
C SER A 117 -21.56 -5.24 -5.79
N TYR A 118 -21.22 -6.27 -5.03
CA TYR A 118 -20.35 -6.13 -3.84
C TYR A 118 -18.96 -5.58 -4.21
N LEU A 119 -18.55 -5.72 -5.47
CA LEU A 119 -17.31 -5.21 -5.98
C LEU A 119 -17.53 -3.85 -6.64
N THR A 120 -16.74 -2.88 -6.25
CA THR A 120 -16.68 -1.59 -6.93
C THR A 120 -16.22 -1.82 -8.38
N PRO A 121 -16.96 -1.29 -9.39
CA PRO A 121 -16.58 -1.46 -10.78
C PRO A 121 -15.18 -0.94 -11.08
N PHE A 122 -14.43 -1.64 -11.94
CA PHE A 122 -13.12 -1.18 -12.39
C PHE A 122 -13.25 -0.08 -13.43
N VAL A 123 -12.98 1.16 -13.04
CA VAL A 123 -13.11 2.34 -13.88
C VAL A 123 -11.78 3.05 -14.02
N LEU A 124 -11.38 3.34 -15.25
CA LEU A 124 -10.18 4.12 -15.54
C LEU A 124 -10.59 5.57 -15.88
N ASN A 125 -10.44 6.46 -14.92
CA ASN A 125 -10.75 7.91 -15.05
C ASN A 125 -9.61 8.77 -14.48
N PRO A 126 -8.44 8.79 -15.12
CA PRO A 126 -7.27 9.50 -14.60
C PRO A 126 -7.46 11.02 -14.64
N ALA A 127 -7.05 11.68 -13.55
CA ALA A 127 -7.11 13.14 -13.42
C ALA A 127 -6.15 13.86 -14.37
N GLY A 128 -6.33 15.16 -14.48
CA GLY A 128 -5.42 16.08 -15.12
C GLY A 128 -5.96 16.71 -16.39
N LYS A 129 -5.66 18.00 -16.60
CA LYS A 129 -6.11 18.78 -17.76
C LYS A 129 -5.68 18.17 -19.09
N ARG A 130 -4.51 17.52 -19.14
CA ARG A 130 -4.00 16.86 -20.34
C ARG A 130 -4.82 15.61 -20.67
N ASN A 131 -5.06 14.75 -19.69
CA ASN A 131 -5.90 13.56 -19.85
C ASN A 131 -7.32 13.94 -20.29
N ARG A 132 -7.91 14.95 -19.66
CA ARG A 132 -9.23 15.44 -20.02
C ARG A 132 -9.30 15.88 -21.51
N LYS A 133 -8.35 16.70 -21.98
CA LYS A 133 -8.29 17.12 -23.39
C LYS A 133 -8.15 15.95 -24.35
N VAL A 134 -7.34 14.96 -23.98
CA VAL A 134 -7.15 13.74 -24.78
C VAL A 134 -8.47 12.99 -24.87
N LEU A 135 -9.12 12.71 -23.73
CA LEU A 135 -10.38 11.97 -23.69
C LEU A 135 -11.54 12.71 -24.39
N GLU A 136 -11.66 14.04 -24.27
CA GLU A 136 -12.64 14.85 -24.98
C GLU A 136 -12.48 14.78 -26.52
N SER A 137 -11.26 14.60 -27.01
CA SER A 137 -10.96 14.49 -28.45
C SER A 137 -10.95 13.04 -28.98
N THR A 138 -11.13 12.05 -28.10
CA THR A 138 -11.02 10.63 -28.46
C THR A 138 -12.36 10.08 -28.93
N LYS A 139 -12.30 9.26 -29.97
CA LYS A 139 -13.46 8.59 -30.58
C LYS A 139 -13.38 7.08 -30.37
N PRO A 140 -14.50 6.36 -30.43
CA PRO A 140 -14.48 4.89 -30.46
C PRO A 140 -13.53 4.37 -31.54
N ASN A 141 -12.78 3.31 -31.21
CA ASN A 141 -11.69 2.69 -31.99
C ASN A 141 -10.39 3.48 -32.10
N ASP A 142 -10.26 4.66 -31.49
CA ASP A 142 -8.97 5.34 -31.38
C ASP A 142 -8.00 4.49 -30.51
N MET A 143 -6.70 4.58 -30.84
CA MET A 143 -5.65 4.01 -30.02
C MET A 143 -5.05 5.08 -29.13
N LEU A 144 -5.04 4.83 -27.82
CA LEU A 144 -4.37 5.68 -26.84
C LEU A 144 -3.11 4.97 -26.34
N ASP A 145 -1.99 5.69 -26.30
CA ASP A 145 -0.80 5.23 -25.62
C ASP A 145 -0.97 5.41 -24.11
N ILE A 146 -0.75 4.36 -23.33
CA ILE A 146 -0.72 4.44 -21.88
C ILE A 146 0.68 4.82 -21.45
N VAL A 147 0.81 5.90 -20.66
CA VAL A 147 2.09 6.48 -20.25
C VAL A 147 2.16 6.56 -18.73
N PHE A 148 3.22 6.00 -18.18
CA PHE A 148 3.61 6.11 -16.78
C PHE A 148 5.05 6.64 -16.70
N GLU A 149 5.32 7.61 -15.82
CA GLU A 149 6.66 8.22 -15.65
C GLU A 149 7.35 8.62 -16.97
N ARG A 150 6.58 9.21 -17.90
CA ARG A 150 7.02 9.63 -19.24
C ARG A 150 7.43 8.48 -20.19
N LYS A 151 7.22 7.23 -19.80
CA LYS A 151 7.47 6.05 -20.63
C LYS A 151 6.15 5.48 -21.10
N LYS A 152 6.08 5.07 -22.37
CA LYS A 152 4.97 4.28 -22.88
C LYS A 152 5.02 2.89 -22.25
N VAL A 153 3.99 2.53 -21.50
CA VAL A 153 3.86 1.25 -20.80
C VAL A 153 2.77 0.36 -21.37
N GLY A 154 2.04 0.86 -22.37
CA GLY A 154 0.98 0.07 -22.98
C GLY A 154 0.17 0.86 -23.99
N HIS A 155 -0.94 0.28 -24.40
CA HIS A 155 -1.93 0.92 -25.26
C HIS A 155 -3.36 0.49 -24.88
N LEU A 156 -4.31 1.31 -25.24
CA LEU A 156 -5.74 1.11 -25.04
C LEU A 156 -6.46 1.40 -26.36
N ARG A 157 -7.22 0.42 -26.88
CA ARG A 157 -8.20 0.64 -27.95
C ARG A 157 -9.51 1.07 -27.31
N VAL A 158 -9.92 2.28 -27.59
CA VAL A 158 -11.08 2.90 -26.95
C VAL A 158 -12.39 2.30 -27.50
N GLU A 159 -13.24 1.81 -26.63
CA GLU A 159 -14.62 1.46 -26.95
C GLU A 159 -15.55 2.64 -26.65
N GLU A 160 -15.42 3.21 -25.47
CA GLU A 160 -16.26 4.31 -25.01
C GLU A 160 -15.47 5.27 -24.12
N VAL A 161 -15.79 6.56 -24.23
CA VAL A 161 -15.43 7.62 -23.28
C VAL A 161 -16.73 8.20 -22.73
N PHE A 162 -16.89 8.19 -21.41
CA PHE A 162 -18.14 8.61 -20.78
C PHE A 162 -17.90 9.50 -19.54
N PRO A 163 -18.83 10.40 -19.21
CA PRO A 163 -18.74 11.22 -18.03
C PRO A 163 -18.97 10.39 -16.76
N ILE A 164 -18.26 10.73 -15.70
CA ILE A 164 -18.43 10.11 -14.38
C ILE A 164 -18.49 11.20 -13.30
N ASP A 165 -19.43 11.03 -12.36
CA ASP A 165 -19.47 11.87 -11.19
C ASP A 165 -18.30 11.51 -10.25
N ARG A 166 -17.32 12.39 -10.25
CA ARG A 166 -16.08 12.24 -9.50
C ARG A 166 -16.32 12.22 -7.99
N GLN A 167 -17.28 12.98 -7.48
CA GLN A 167 -17.62 13.00 -6.07
C GLN A 167 -18.25 11.68 -5.63
N VAL A 168 -19.26 11.23 -6.37
CA VAL A 168 -19.91 9.93 -6.13
C VAL A 168 -18.89 8.80 -6.22
N ARG A 169 -18.03 8.83 -7.24
CA ARG A 169 -16.96 7.82 -7.37
C ARG A 169 -15.99 7.82 -6.20
N THR A 170 -15.60 8.99 -5.69
CA THR A 170 -14.72 9.07 -4.54
C THR A 170 -15.38 8.52 -3.29
N ILE A 171 -16.66 8.79 -3.07
CA ILE A 171 -17.43 8.20 -1.96
C ILE A 171 -17.49 6.67 -2.08
N GLN A 172 -17.73 6.14 -3.29
CA GLN A 172 -17.73 4.69 -3.53
C GLN A 172 -16.38 4.04 -3.17
N LEU A 173 -15.27 4.73 -3.48
CA LEU A 173 -13.93 4.22 -3.23
C LEU A 173 -13.48 4.35 -1.78
N THR A 174 -13.85 5.41 -1.09
CA THR A 174 -13.36 5.72 0.26
C THR A 174 -14.36 5.37 1.36
N GLY A 175 -15.64 5.33 1.04
CA GLY A 175 -16.73 5.30 2.03
C GLY A 175 -16.88 6.62 2.80
N LEU A 176 -16.13 7.67 2.43
CA LEU A 176 -16.06 8.96 3.14
C LEU A 176 -16.72 10.06 2.30
N GLN A 177 -17.30 11.05 2.98
CA GLN A 177 -17.88 12.23 2.33
C GLN A 177 -16.96 13.46 2.34
N GLY A 178 -15.76 13.34 2.94
CA GLY A 178 -14.76 14.40 3.03
C GLY A 178 -13.57 13.99 3.91
N GLY A 179 -12.60 14.90 4.06
CA GLY A 179 -11.38 14.70 4.83
C GLY A 179 -10.17 14.39 3.95
N ALA A 180 -8.98 14.30 4.57
CA ALA A 180 -7.71 14.22 3.86
C ALA A 180 -7.60 13.00 2.91
N GLU A 181 -8.18 11.86 3.29
CA GLU A 181 -8.21 10.65 2.45
C GLU A 181 -9.10 10.85 1.23
N PHE A 182 -10.31 11.40 1.44
CA PHE A 182 -11.24 11.74 0.37
C PHE A 182 -10.58 12.71 -0.62
N ASP A 183 -10.01 13.82 -0.14
CA ASP A 183 -9.39 14.85 -0.99
C ASP A 183 -8.23 14.31 -1.80
N ARG A 184 -7.44 13.41 -1.22
CA ARG A 184 -6.32 12.76 -1.88
C ARG A 184 -6.79 11.89 -3.05
N ILE A 185 -7.78 11.04 -2.87
CA ILE A 185 -8.32 10.19 -3.94
C ILE A 185 -9.10 11.03 -4.95
N TYR A 186 -9.91 11.98 -4.49
CA TYR A 186 -10.61 12.92 -5.34
C TYR A 186 -9.67 13.66 -6.30
N SER A 187 -8.49 14.07 -5.85
CA SER A 187 -7.50 14.74 -6.70
C SER A 187 -6.92 13.87 -7.81
N ARG A 188 -6.94 12.54 -7.66
CA ARG A 188 -6.42 11.56 -8.63
C ARG A 188 -7.42 11.14 -9.69
N LEU A 189 -8.72 11.40 -9.46
CA LEU A 189 -9.80 11.01 -10.37
C LEU A 189 -10.17 12.15 -11.31
N GLY A 190 -10.50 11.80 -12.55
CA GLY A 190 -11.01 12.71 -13.57
C GLY A 190 -12.53 12.64 -13.71
N ASP A 191 -13.12 13.59 -14.46
CA ASP A 191 -14.55 13.67 -14.75
C ASP A 191 -14.96 12.82 -15.96
N LEU A 192 -13.98 12.28 -16.69
CA LEU A 192 -14.18 11.40 -17.85
C LEU A 192 -13.51 10.05 -17.56
N ALA A 193 -14.26 9.01 -17.83
CA ALA A 193 -13.77 7.63 -17.80
C ALA A 193 -13.61 7.08 -19.21
N VAL A 194 -12.73 6.12 -19.38
CA VAL A 194 -12.48 5.42 -20.63
C VAL A 194 -12.51 3.92 -20.42
N CYS A 195 -13.11 3.19 -21.34
CA CYS A 195 -13.04 1.73 -21.38
C CYS A 195 -12.68 1.23 -22.78
N GLY A 196 -12.25 0.00 -22.85
CA GLY A 196 -11.87 -0.70 -24.07
C GLY A 196 -10.85 -1.79 -23.81
N GLU A 197 -10.40 -2.44 -24.87
CA GLU A 197 -9.33 -3.43 -24.82
C GLU A 197 -7.98 -2.74 -24.60
N TYR A 198 -7.20 -3.22 -23.66
CA TYR A 198 -5.88 -2.67 -23.36
C TYR A 198 -4.82 -3.75 -23.19
N GLN A 199 -3.59 -3.34 -23.37
CA GLN A 199 -2.42 -4.13 -23.04
C GLN A 199 -1.40 -3.24 -22.34
N VAL A 200 -0.93 -3.70 -21.17
CA VAL A 200 0.08 -3.00 -20.38
C VAL A 200 1.27 -3.91 -20.07
N HIS A 201 2.42 -3.30 -19.92
CA HIS A 201 3.66 -3.96 -19.54
C HIS A 201 3.98 -3.61 -18.07
N PHE A 202 3.84 -4.60 -17.20
CA PHE A 202 4.18 -4.51 -15.77
C PHE A 202 4.75 -5.87 -15.34
N PRO A 203 6.08 -6.06 -15.50
CA PRO A 203 6.72 -7.37 -15.36
C PRO A 203 6.61 -7.96 -13.96
N ASP A 204 6.62 -7.14 -12.90
CA ASP A 204 6.64 -7.57 -11.49
C ASP A 204 5.55 -8.62 -11.18
N ILE A 205 4.33 -8.42 -11.70
CA ILE A 205 3.20 -9.33 -11.44
C ILE A 205 3.40 -10.67 -12.14
N LYS A 206 3.89 -10.64 -13.37
CA LYS A 206 4.12 -11.86 -14.16
C LYS A 206 5.26 -12.68 -13.57
N GLU A 207 6.32 -12.03 -13.14
CA GLU A 207 7.47 -12.65 -12.48
C GLU A 207 7.07 -13.27 -11.14
N ALA A 208 6.30 -12.54 -10.31
CA ALA A 208 5.79 -13.05 -9.05
C ALA A 208 4.89 -14.28 -9.24
N LYS A 209 4.03 -14.29 -10.28
CA LYS A 209 3.16 -15.42 -10.60
C LYS A 209 3.99 -16.64 -11.02
N ALA A 210 5.00 -16.46 -11.86
CA ALA A 210 5.89 -17.53 -12.29
C ALA A 210 6.68 -18.14 -11.13
N SER A 211 7.29 -17.28 -10.30
CA SER A 211 8.05 -17.69 -9.12
C SER A 211 7.19 -18.48 -8.11
N LEU A 212 5.96 -18.02 -7.84
CA LEU A 212 5.06 -18.77 -6.97
C LEU A 212 4.70 -20.14 -7.56
N GLN A 213 4.44 -20.23 -8.86
CA GLN A 213 4.12 -21.48 -9.51
C GLN A 213 5.27 -22.49 -9.46
N GLU A 214 6.51 -22.01 -9.58
CA GLU A 214 7.70 -22.84 -9.38
C GLU A 214 7.77 -23.40 -7.95
N GLN A 215 7.51 -22.57 -6.92
CA GLN A 215 7.50 -23.01 -5.54
C GLN A 215 6.35 -23.99 -5.23
N ILE A 216 5.16 -23.75 -5.74
CA ILE A 216 4.03 -24.69 -5.62
C ILE A 216 4.40 -26.06 -6.18
N THR A 217 5.06 -26.08 -7.33
CA THR A 217 5.50 -27.30 -7.99
C THR A 217 6.62 -27.99 -7.21
N ALA A 218 7.62 -27.25 -6.77
CA ALA A 218 8.77 -27.75 -6.02
C ALA A 218 8.36 -28.43 -4.70
N HIS A 219 7.42 -27.84 -3.99
CA HIS A 219 6.90 -28.37 -2.72
C HIS A 219 5.72 -29.34 -2.89
N ASN A 220 5.24 -29.57 -4.13
CA ASN A 220 4.02 -30.34 -4.39
C ASN A 220 2.85 -29.85 -3.50
N ALA A 221 2.76 -28.54 -3.31
CA ALA A 221 1.88 -27.91 -2.34
C ALA A 221 0.41 -28.03 -2.78
N LYS A 222 -0.44 -28.56 -1.90
CA LYS A 222 -1.88 -28.70 -2.09
C LYS A 222 -2.68 -27.73 -1.22
N HIS A 223 -2.19 -27.50 -0.01
CA HIS A 223 -2.77 -26.57 0.95
C HIS A 223 -1.90 -25.29 0.98
N ILE A 224 -2.36 -24.26 0.29
CA ILE A 224 -1.64 -23.00 0.13
C ILE A 224 -2.43 -21.92 0.83
N THR A 225 -1.83 -21.31 1.87
CA THR A 225 -2.47 -20.23 2.62
C THR A 225 -1.89 -18.89 2.24
N GLY A 226 -2.75 -17.97 1.79
CA GLY A 226 -2.43 -16.57 1.57
C GLY A 226 -2.76 -15.70 2.78
N LEU A 227 -1.91 -14.71 3.06
CA LEU A 227 -2.19 -13.64 4.01
C LEU A 227 -1.53 -12.34 3.55
N VAL A 228 -2.15 -11.20 3.89
CA VAL A 228 -1.65 -9.87 3.54
C VAL A 228 -0.97 -9.25 4.75
N LEU A 229 0.22 -8.72 4.53
CA LEU A 229 0.94 -7.88 5.49
C LEU A 229 0.88 -6.44 4.99
N ASP A 230 0.05 -5.63 5.65
CA ASP A 230 -0.19 -4.21 5.34
C ASP A 230 0.53 -3.26 6.29
N GLY A 231 1.15 -3.81 7.34
CA GLY A 231 1.84 -3.05 8.36
C GLY A 231 3.23 -2.59 7.93
N GLN A 232 3.60 -1.36 8.32
CA GLN A 232 4.93 -0.82 8.09
C GLN A 232 6.02 -1.51 8.93
N ILE A 233 5.62 -2.17 10.03
CA ILE A 233 6.53 -2.80 10.99
C ILE A 233 6.15 -4.25 11.17
N PHE A 234 7.11 -5.13 10.90
CA PHE A 234 6.97 -6.55 11.23
C PHE A 234 7.17 -6.76 12.73
N HIS A 235 6.17 -7.31 13.42
CA HIS A 235 6.16 -7.54 14.85
C HIS A 235 5.79 -8.98 15.21
N LYS A 236 5.93 -9.36 16.48
CA LYS A 236 5.75 -10.76 16.93
C LYS A 236 4.34 -11.33 16.70
N ALA A 237 3.32 -10.50 16.63
CA ALA A 237 1.98 -11.00 16.27
C ALA A 237 1.89 -11.43 14.80
N HIS A 238 2.60 -10.77 13.87
CA HIS A 238 2.71 -11.24 12.48
C HIS A 238 3.44 -12.58 12.42
N GLU A 239 4.52 -12.72 13.19
CA GLU A 239 5.26 -13.98 13.30
C GLU A 239 4.35 -15.13 13.79
N ALA A 240 3.53 -14.88 14.82
CA ALA A 240 2.57 -15.87 15.34
C ALA A 240 1.52 -16.24 14.27
N LEU A 241 0.97 -15.26 13.56
CA LEU A 241 0.01 -15.47 12.48
C LEU A 241 0.59 -16.34 11.36
N ILE A 242 1.85 -16.08 10.97
CA ILE A 242 2.55 -16.88 9.96
C ILE A 242 2.82 -18.29 10.46
N ARG A 243 3.20 -18.47 11.72
CA ARG A 243 3.40 -19.80 12.33
C ARG A 243 2.10 -20.61 12.36
N ASP A 244 0.99 -19.97 12.69
CA ASP A 244 -0.33 -20.60 12.62
C ASP A 244 -0.68 -21.02 11.19
N ALA A 245 -0.40 -20.18 10.19
CA ALA A 245 -0.59 -20.51 8.79
C ALA A 245 0.29 -21.71 8.36
N LEU A 246 1.58 -21.71 8.73
CA LEU A 246 2.51 -22.80 8.43
C LEU A 246 2.11 -24.14 9.06
N SER A 247 1.41 -24.11 10.20
CA SER A 247 0.94 -25.34 10.87
C SER A 247 -0.18 -26.05 10.10
N MET A 248 -0.87 -25.34 9.22
CA MET A 248 -2.06 -25.84 8.48
C MET A 248 -1.83 -25.95 6.97
N SER A 249 -0.66 -25.55 6.46
CA SER A 249 -0.43 -25.39 5.03
C SER A 249 0.88 -25.99 4.58
N ASP A 250 0.94 -26.45 3.34
CA ASP A 250 2.19 -26.90 2.71
C ASP A 250 3.06 -25.68 2.34
N LEU A 251 2.43 -24.59 1.90
CA LEU A 251 3.08 -23.34 1.52
C LEU A 251 2.26 -22.14 2.03
N VAL A 252 2.96 -21.11 2.49
CA VAL A 252 2.37 -19.83 2.91
C VAL A 252 2.79 -18.74 1.94
N VAL A 253 1.84 -17.97 1.44
CA VAL A 253 2.05 -16.83 0.55
C VAL A 253 1.82 -15.53 1.32
N LEU A 254 2.89 -14.76 1.51
CA LEU A 254 2.84 -13.44 2.13
C LEU A 254 2.70 -12.38 1.05
N PHE A 255 1.53 -11.77 0.94
CA PHE A 255 1.33 -10.60 0.11
C PHE A 255 1.79 -9.35 0.87
N LEU A 256 2.96 -8.82 0.50
CA LEU A 256 3.49 -7.58 1.07
C LEU A 256 2.87 -6.39 0.35
N LEU A 257 2.07 -5.63 1.06
CA LEU A 257 1.36 -4.49 0.50
C LEU A 257 2.33 -3.32 0.29
N LYS A 258 2.43 -2.85 -0.96
CA LYS A 258 3.14 -1.62 -1.33
C LYS A 258 2.16 -0.46 -1.20
N PRO A 259 2.26 0.38 -0.15
CA PRO A 259 1.31 1.46 0.03
C PRO A 259 1.47 2.53 -1.06
N TYR A 260 0.36 3.08 -1.54
CA TYR A 260 0.37 4.23 -2.45
C TYR A 260 0.61 5.57 -1.73
N ARG A 261 0.75 5.52 -0.41
CA ARG A 261 1.07 6.66 0.46
C ARG A 261 2.56 6.70 0.75
N HIS A 262 3.08 7.89 1.00
CA HIS A 262 4.40 8.02 1.61
C HIS A 262 4.32 7.51 3.06
N THR A 263 5.11 6.50 3.34
CA THR A 263 5.25 5.90 4.66
C THR A 263 6.64 6.22 5.21
N ILE A 264 6.77 6.28 6.53
CA ILE A 264 8.05 6.55 7.20
C ILE A 264 9.01 5.38 6.95
N ILE A 265 8.49 4.16 6.99
CA ILE A 265 9.23 2.95 6.62
C ILE A 265 8.82 2.63 5.19
N HIS A 266 9.77 2.77 4.26
CA HIS A 266 9.55 2.45 2.85
C HIS A 266 9.37 0.95 2.65
N TYR A 267 8.69 0.59 1.57
CA TYR A 267 8.41 -0.81 1.22
C TYR A 267 9.67 -1.70 1.20
N ASP A 268 10.78 -1.21 0.65
CA ASP A 268 12.01 -1.99 0.56
C ASP A 268 12.55 -2.36 1.95
N MET A 269 12.50 -1.42 2.90
CA MET A 269 12.87 -1.69 4.30
C MET A 269 11.89 -2.65 4.99
N GLN A 270 10.59 -2.52 4.72
CA GLN A 270 9.60 -3.49 5.21
C GLN A 270 9.90 -4.90 4.69
N LYS A 271 10.20 -5.02 3.40
CA LYS A 271 10.57 -6.28 2.75
C LYS A 271 11.82 -6.88 3.40
N GLU A 272 12.88 -6.09 3.57
CA GLU A 272 14.10 -6.53 4.24
C GLU A 272 13.85 -7.00 5.68
N CYS A 273 12.97 -6.35 6.43
CA CYS A 273 12.60 -6.80 7.78
C CYS A 273 11.84 -8.12 7.78
N VAL A 274 10.95 -8.34 6.81
CA VAL A 274 10.24 -9.60 6.65
C VAL A 274 11.19 -10.71 6.23
N GLU A 275 12.09 -10.47 5.28
CA GLU A 275 13.12 -11.44 4.85
C GLU A 275 14.05 -11.82 6.00
N LEU A 276 14.49 -10.84 6.81
CA LEU A 276 15.28 -11.10 8.02
C LEU A 276 14.50 -11.98 9.01
N ALA A 277 13.22 -11.66 9.25
CA ALA A 277 12.38 -12.46 10.13
C ALA A 277 12.16 -13.87 9.61
N MET A 278 11.99 -14.05 8.31
CA MET A 278 11.86 -15.36 7.67
C MET A 278 13.14 -16.18 7.86
N HIS A 279 14.29 -15.56 7.64
CA HIS A 279 15.58 -16.25 7.75
C HIS A 279 15.92 -16.64 9.19
N GLU A 280 15.67 -15.76 10.16
CA GLU A 280 16.10 -15.98 11.54
C GLU A 280 15.08 -16.74 12.40
N TYR A 281 13.77 -16.59 12.12
CA TYR A 281 12.72 -17.01 13.06
C TYR A 281 11.65 -17.92 12.46
N LEU A 282 11.60 -18.10 11.14
CA LEU A 282 10.55 -18.85 10.45
C LEU A 282 11.16 -19.92 9.53
N MET A 283 10.31 -20.81 9.03
CA MET A 283 10.68 -21.82 8.01
C MET A 283 10.61 -21.19 6.63
N SER A 284 11.67 -20.50 6.23
CA SER A 284 11.72 -19.68 5.01
C SER A 284 11.48 -20.45 3.71
N ASP A 285 11.83 -21.74 3.67
CA ASP A 285 11.61 -22.63 2.54
C ASP A 285 10.13 -22.86 2.19
N ARG A 286 9.23 -22.66 3.16
CA ARG A 286 7.78 -22.82 3.00
C ARG A 286 7.02 -21.51 2.94
N ILE A 287 7.71 -20.39 2.71
CA ILE A 287 7.11 -19.06 2.65
C ILE A 287 7.51 -18.38 1.35
N CYS A 288 6.52 -17.98 0.58
CA CYS A 288 6.69 -17.16 -0.63
C CYS A 288 6.22 -15.73 -0.37
N THR A 289 7.06 -14.75 -0.68
CA THR A 289 6.71 -13.33 -0.55
C THR A 289 6.35 -12.76 -1.92
N ILE A 290 5.14 -12.18 -2.05
CA ILE A 290 4.66 -11.55 -3.26
C ILE A 290 4.40 -10.07 -3.01
N PRO A 291 4.98 -9.17 -3.81
CA PRO A 291 4.64 -7.76 -3.75
C PRO A 291 3.22 -7.54 -4.29
N LEU A 292 2.41 -6.77 -3.58
CA LEU A 292 1.08 -6.37 -4.00
C LEU A 292 0.93 -4.86 -3.85
N ASP A 293 0.70 -4.15 -4.95
CA ASP A 293 0.46 -2.72 -4.88
C ASP A 293 -0.93 -2.45 -4.28
N ASP A 294 -0.98 -1.59 -3.26
CA ASP A 294 -2.24 -1.06 -2.75
C ASP A 294 -2.91 -0.21 -3.83
N THR A 295 -4.21 -0.32 -3.96
CA THR A 295 -4.94 0.36 -5.03
C THR A 295 -6.20 1.04 -4.51
N TYR A 296 -6.54 2.17 -5.11
CA TYR A 296 -7.76 2.91 -4.84
C TYR A 296 -8.83 2.76 -5.93
N LEU A 297 -8.52 2.06 -7.02
CA LEU A 297 -9.43 2.01 -8.19
C LEU A 297 -10.59 1.03 -8.06
N PHE A 298 -10.42 -0.03 -7.26
CA PHE A 298 -11.41 -1.09 -7.15
C PHE A 298 -12.07 -1.22 -5.80
N THR A 299 -11.38 -0.82 -4.74
CA THR A 299 -11.54 -1.50 -3.47
C THR A 299 -12.53 -0.83 -2.55
N GLY A 300 -12.69 0.46 -2.64
CA GLY A 300 -13.55 1.14 -1.70
C GLY A 300 -13.32 0.64 -0.27
N THR A 301 -14.39 0.34 0.42
CA THR A 301 -14.37 -0.25 1.77
C THR A 301 -14.08 -1.76 1.79
N ASN A 302 -13.93 -2.42 0.62
CA ASN A 302 -13.85 -3.87 0.50
C ASN A 302 -12.46 -4.38 0.08
N ASN A 303 -11.37 -3.74 0.53
CA ASN A 303 -10.00 -4.17 0.23
C ASN A 303 -9.75 -5.65 0.56
N VAL A 304 -10.35 -6.15 1.63
CA VAL A 304 -10.22 -7.55 2.05
C VAL A 304 -10.73 -8.51 0.98
N LEU A 305 -11.86 -8.17 0.33
CA LEU A 305 -12.43 -8.96 -0.75
C LEU A 305 -11.49 -9.02 -1.95
N LEU A 306 -10.91 -7.89 -2.33
CA LEU A 306 -9.92 -7.82 -3.39
C LEU A 306 -8.68 -8.68 -3.08
N HIS A 307 -8.14 -8.57 -1.87
CA HIS A 307 -6.97 -9.35 -1.46
C HIS A 307 -7.24 -10.85 -1.49
N ALA A 308 -8.42 -11.28 -1.05
CA ALA A 308 -8.82 -12.68 -1.10
C ALA A 308 -9.02 -13.19 -2.55
N MET A 309 -9.54 -12.33 -3.45
CA MET A 309 -9.62 -12.64 -4.89
C MET A 309 -8.23 -12.80 -5.51
N VAL A 310 -7.32 -11.89 -5.21
CA VAL A 310 -5.93 -11.95 -5.65
C VAL A 310 -5.28 -13.24 -5.15
N ALA A 311 -5.39 -13.55 -3.85
CA ALA A 311 -4.85 -14.77 -3.27
C ALA A 311 -5.39 -16.02 -3.96
N ARG A 312 -6.72 -16.11 -4.16
CA ARG A 312 -7.35 -17.20 -4.89
C ARG A 312 -6.77 -17.38 -6.31
N ASN A 313 -6.65 -16.28 -7.03
CA ASN A 313 -6.21 -16.32 -8.43
C ASN A 313 -4.69 -16.54 -8.57
N TYR A 314 -3.92 -16.32 -7.51
CA TYR A 314 -2.55 -16.80 -7.40
C TYR A 314 -2.45 -18.31 -7.08
N GLY A 315 -3.56 -18.95 -6.71
CA GLY A 315 -3.61 -20.39 -6.44
C GLY A 315 -3.69 -20.74 -4.95
N CYS A 316 -3.92 -19.78 -4.06
CA CYS A 316 -4.15 -20.07 -2.66
C CYS A 316 -5.48 -20.81 -2.48
N THR A 317 -5.48 -21.85 -1.64
CA THR A 317 -6.65 -22.64 -1.27
C THR A 317 -7.34 -22.09 -0.02
N HIS A 318 -6.59 -21.37 0.79
CA HIS A 318 -7.04 -20.73 2.03
C HIS A 318 -6.53 -19.31 2.11
N PHE A 319 -7.32 -18.40 2.73
CA PHE A 319 -6.93 -17.02 2.97
C PHE A 319 -7.21 -16.63 4.41
N ILE A 320 -6.17 -16.18 5.10
CA ILE A 320 -6.26 -15.70 6.47
C ILE A 320 -6.36 -14.19 6.48
N VAL A 321 -7.38 -13.67 7.16
CA VAL A 321 -7.57 -12.24 7.43
C VAL A 321 -7.24 -11.98 8.89
N SER A 322 -6.42 -10.96 9.14
CA SER A 322 -6.16 -10.51 10.51
C SER A 322 -7.41 -9.87 11.11
N ASP A 323 -7.69 -10.12 12.39
CA ASP A 323 -8.80 -9.49 13.12
C ASP A 323 -8.62 -7.96 13.28
N ASN A 324 -7.41 -7.45 13.08
CA ASN A 324 -7.09 -6.03 13.06
C ASN A 324 -7.21 -5.40 11.66
N THR A 325 -7.62 -6.18 10.65
CA THR A 325 -7.75 -5.65 9.28
C THR A 325 -8.87 -4.61 9.23
N PRO A 326 -8.56 -3.37 8.80
CA PRO A 326 -9.60 -2.36 8.63
C PRO A 326 -10.60 -2.79 7.55
N ASN A 327 -11.83 -2.31 7.66
CA ASN A 327 -12.92 -2.58 6.70
C ASN A 327 -13.39 -4.05 6.64
N LEU A 328 -13.19 -4.82 7.69
CA LEU A 328 -13.82 -6.12 7.82
C LEU A 328 -15.32 -5.91 8.10
N SER A 329 -16.09 -5.66 7.04
CA SER A 329 -17.50 -5.34 7.13
C SER A 329 -18.32 -6.62 7.37
N VAL A 330 -19.24 -6.55 8.32
CA VAL A 330 -20.25 -7.57 8.57
C VAL A 330 -21.60 -6.99 8.15
N PHE A 331 -22.29 -7.67 7.24
CA PHE A 331 -23.61 -7.27 6.77
C PHE A 331 -24.68 -8.09 7.47
N TYR A 332 -25.79 -7.42 7.78
CA TYR A 332 -26.98 -8.07 8.32
C TYR A 332 -28.09 -8.01 7.28
N GLU A 333 -28.40 -9.14 6.66
CA GLU A 333 -29.47 -9.25 5.69
C GLU A 333 -30.43 -10.41 6.08
N ARG A 334 -31.72 -10.13 6.11
CA ARG A 334 -32.78 -11.12 6.37
C ARG A 334 -32.55 -11.97 7.62
N ASN A 335 -32.11 -11.37 8.71
CA ASN A 335 -31.75 -12.03 9.96
C ASN A 335 -30.55 -13.00 9.89
N THR A 336 -29.72 -12.90 8.87
CA THR A 336 -28.48 -13.65 8.75
C THR A 336 -27.30 -12.70 8.71
N LEU A 337 -26.26 -13.05 9.45
CA LEU A 337 -25.01 -12.29 9.49
C LEU A 337 -24.10 -12.78 8.36
N TYR A 338 -23.77 -11.90 7.44
CA TYR A 338 -22.83 -12.19 6.34
C TYR A 338 -21.53 -11.42 6.53
N SER A 339 -20.43 -12.10 6.33
CA SER A 339 -19.14 -11.46 6.14
C SER A 339 -18.95 -11.07 4.68
N VAL A 340 -18.18 -10.00 4.42
CA VAL A 340 -17.69 -9.67 3.07
C VAL A 340 -17.04 -10.88 2.42
N LEU A 341 -16.41 -11.74 3.21
CA LEU A 341 -15.72 -12.94 2.75
C LEU A 341 -16.64 -14.06 2.25
N ASP A 342 -17.90 -14.07 2.67
CA ASP A 342 -18.88 -15.10 2.23
C ASP A 342 -19.26 -14.97 0.75
N VAL A 343 -18.95 -13.81 0.15
CA VAL A 343 -19.20 -13.55 -1.28
C VAL A 343 -18.17 -14.25 -2.18
N ILE A 344 -17.01 -14.64 -1.63
CA ILE A 344 -15.94 -15.23 -2.44
C ILE A 344 -16.10 -16.74 -2.50
N SER A 345 -16.27 -17.26 -3.71
CA SER A 345 -16.23 -18.69 -3.98
C SER A 345 -14.84 -19.16 -4.42
N GLY A 346 -14.52 -20.42 -4.16
CA GLY A 346 -13.29 -21.06 -4.65
C GLY A 346 -12.05 -20.84 -3.78
N ILE A 347 -12.20 -20.24 -2.60
CA ILE A 347 -11.17 -20.16 -1.57
C ILE A 347 -11.84 -20.24 -0.20
N SER A 348 -11.25 -20.97 0.74
CA SER A 348 -11.69 -20.95 2.13
C SER A 348 -11.09 -19.75 2.86
N THR A 349 -11.84 -19.13 3.75
CA THR A 349 -11.38 -17.95 4.49
C THR A 349 -11.49 -18.17 6.00
N SER A 350 -10.58 -17.58 6.76
CA SER A 350 -10.68 -17.55 8.21
C SER A 350 -10.16 -16.23 8.78
N ILE A 351 -10.78 -15.77 9.85
CA ILE A 351 -10.30 -14.61 10.60
C ILE A 351 -9.42 -15.15 11.73
N LYS A 352 -8.17 -14.71 11.78
CA LYS A 352 -7.20 -15.08 12.80
C LYS A 352 -6.63 -13.80 13.42
N GLY A 353 -6.31 -13.88 14.72
CA GLY A 353 -5.74 -12.74 15.42
C GLY A 353 -5.95 -12.85 16.91
N GLY A 354 -6.11 -11.70 17.56
CA GLY A 354 -6.24 -11.65 19.02
C GLY A 354 -4.92 -11.93 19.74
N TYR A 355 -3.79 -11.85 19.05
CA TYR A 355 -2.48 -12.02 19.67
C TYR A 355 -2.16 -10.80 20.54
N VAL A 356 -1.79 -11.09 21.79
CA VAL A 356 -1.39 -10.08 22.78
C VAL A 356 -0.21 -10.62 23.58
N TYR A 357 0.62 -9.73 24.10
CA TYR A 357 1.56 -10.12 25.14
C TYR A 357 0.85 -10.03 26.49
N CYS A 358 0.86 -11.14 27.24
CA CYS A 358 0.32 -11.17 28.60
C CYS A 358 1.46 -11.01 29.61
N ASP A 359 1.40 -9.98 30.45
CA ASP A 359 2.43 -9.71 31.47
C ASP A 359 2.47 -10.76 32.59
N VAL A 360 1.35 -11.43 32.86
CA VAL A 360 1.28 -12.54 33.82
C VAL A 360 1.84 -13.83 33.24
N CYS A 361 1.46 -14.18 31.99
CA CYS A 361 2.01 -15.35 31.29
C CYS A 361 3.46 -15.13 30.83
N GLN A 362 3.92 -13.88 30.75
CA GLN A 362 5.23 -13.46 30.21
C GLN A 362 5.51 -13.97 28.80
N MET A 363 4.45 -14.12 27.98
CA MET A 363 4.54 -14.62 26.63
C MET A 363 3.42 -14.05 25.73
N LEU A 364 3.63 -14.21 24.43
CA LEU A 364 2.59 -13.98 23.43
C LEU A 364 1.52 -15.06 23.54
N VAL A 365 0.28 -14.63 23.69
CA VAL A 365 -0.90 -15.48 23.86
C VAL A 365 -2.03 -15.03 22.92
N ASN A 366 -3.01 -15.88 22.74
CA ASN A 366 -4.26 -15.47 22.13
C ASN A 366 -5.22 -14.92 23.18
N ARG A 367 -5.84 -13.77 22.92
CA ARG A 367 -6.77 -13.07 23.83
C ARG A 367 -7.95 -13.94 24.24
N THR A 368 -8.40 -14.85 23.35
CA THR A 368 -9.55 -15.71 23.62
C THR A 368 -9.21 -16.94 24.47
N THR A 369 -7.96 -17.35 24.53
CA THR A 369 -7.51 -18.54 25.27
C THR A 369 -6.74 -18.19 26.53
N CYS A 370 -6.28 -16.95 26.68
CA CYS A 370 -5.58 -16.51 27.89
C CYS A 370 -6.59 -16.31 29.04
N PRO A 371 -6.37 -16.90 30.22
CA PRO A 371 -7.27 -16.77 31.35
C PRO A 371 -7.22 -15.40 32.04
N HIS A 372 -6.21 -14.59 31.72
CA HIS A 372 -6.02 -13.28 32.34
C HIS A 372 -6.85 -12.20 31.66
N GLY A 373 -7.24 -11.18 32.43
CA GLY A 373 -8.07 -10.08 31.93
C GLY A 373 -7.32 -9.12 30.99
N LYS A 374 -8.07 -8.29 30.27
CA LYS A 374 -7.52 -7.34 29.29
C LYS A 374 -6.47 -6.37 29.85
N HIS A 375 -6.50 -6.10 31.16
CA HIS A 375 -5.54 -5.23 31.85
C HIS A 375 -4.13 -5.84 31.96
N HIS A 376 -3.99 -7.14 31.69
CA HIS A 376 -2.73 -7.85 31.58
C HIS A 376 -2.24 -8.02 30.12
N HIS A 377 -3.00 -7.49 29.16
CA HIS A 377 -2.72 -7.70 27.76
C HIS A 377 -2.15 -6.43 27.09
N ILE A 378 -0.94 -6.53 26.57
CA ILE A 378 -0.33 -5.50 25.74
C ILE A 378 -0.64 -5.87 24.28
N SER A 379 -1.31 -4.98 23.56
CA SER A 379 -1.70 -5.18 22.17
C SER A 379 -0.56 -4.88 21.22
N TYR A 380 -0.54 -5.57 20.06
CA TYR A 380 0.38 -5.31 18.95
C TYR A 380 -0.26 -4.30 17.98
N ASP A 381 -0.38 -3.06 18.44
CA ASP A 381 -0.87 -1.97 17.62
C ASP A 381 0.29 -1.36 16.82
N THR A 382 0.25 -1.50 15.50
CA THR A 382 1.32 -1.07 14.59
C THR A 382 1.59 0.44 14.67
N GLU A 383 0.53 1.24 14.83
CA GLU A 383 0.65 2.71 14.95
C GLU A 383 1.42 3.10 16.22
N SER A 384 1.04 2.49 17.35
CA SER A 384 1.73 2.71 18.63
C SER A 384 3.19 2.25 18.60
N ILE A 385 3.48 1.11 17.94
CA ILE A 385 4.86 0.64 17.76
C ILE A 385 5.64 1.60 16.87
N LEU A 386 5.01 2.16 15.84
CA LEU A 386 5.63 3.13 14.94
C LEU A 386 6.02 4.42 15.66
N GLU A 387 5.25 4.85 16.68
CA GLU A 387 5.59 6.04 17.47
C GLU A 387 6.91 5.89 18.23
N PHE A 388 7.27 4.69 18.71
CA PHE A 388 8.61 4.47 19.28
C PHE A 388 9.70 4.78 18.26
N PHE A 389 9.58 4.25 17.05
CA PHE A 389 10.56 4.50 16.00
C PHE A 389 10.62 5.96 15.57
N LYS A 390 9.47 6.64 15.43
CA LYS A 390 9.41 8.08 15.15
C LYS A 390 10.13 8.92 16.20
N ALA A 391 10.01 8.51 17.46
CA ALA A 391 10.68 9.16 18.59
C ALA A 391 12.17 8.78 18.69
N GLY A 392 12.69 7.91 17.83
CA GLY A 392 14.07 7.41 17.91
C GLY A 392 14.32 6.46 19.07
N LEU A 393 13.28 5.79 19.56
CA LEU A 393 13.32 4.82 20.65
C LEU A 393 13.22 3.39 20.12
N LEU A 394 13.91 2.48 20.80
CA LEU A 394 13.78 1.05 20.55
C LEU A 394 12.52 0.52 21.26
N PRO A 395 11.56 -0.10 20.54
CA PRO A 395 10.42 -0.71 21.17
C PRO A 395 10.83 -1.91 22.03
N PRO A 396 10.04 -2.29 23.05
CA PRO A 396 10.29 -3.48 23.85
C PRO A 396 10.42 -4.73 23.00
N SER A 397 11.35 -5.63 23.35
CA SER A 397 11.60 -6.88 22.63
C SER A 397 10.42 -7.84 22.65
N VAL A 398 9.49 -7.67 23.57
CA VAL A 398 8.21 -8.40 23.60
C VAL A 398 7.30 -8.04 22.43
N LEU A 399 7.45 -6.85 21.84
CA LEU A 399 6.66 -6.38 20.69
C LEU A 399 7.37 -6.68 19.38
N VAL A 400 8.63 -6.27 19.24
CA VAL A 400 9.41 -6.40 18.00
C VAL A 400 10.71 -7.12 18.29
N ARG A 401 11.14 -7.99 17.37
CA ARG A 401 12.42 -8.68 17.50
C ARG A 401 13.59 -7.70 17.54
N PRO A 402 14.60 -7.91 18.39
CA PRO A 402 15.75 -7.03 18.51
C PRO A 402 16.46 -6.75 17.17
N SER A 403 16.67 -7.77 16.33
CA SER A 403 17.30 -7.61 15.01
C SER A 403 16.48 -6.69 14.08
N ILE A 404 15.16 -6.80 14.09
CA ILE A 404 14.28 -5.94 13.31
C ILE A 404 14.29 -4.51 13.86
N SER A 405 14.25 -4.35 15.19
CA SER A 405 14.30 -3.03 15.82
C SER A 405 15.62 -2.31 15.54
N ALA A 406 16.74 -3.03 15.64
CA ALA A 406 18.08 -2.49 15.36
C ALA A 406 18.19 -2.03 13.90
N LYS A 407 17.74 -2.85 12.95
CA LYS A 407 17.72 -2.56 11.52
C LYS A 407 16.88 -1.32 11.20
N LEU A 408 15.67 -1.24 11.73
CA LEU A 408 14.76 -0.11 11.51
C LEU A 408 15.30 1.20 12.09
N ILE A 409 15.81 1.19 13.33
CA ILE A 409 16.29 2.40 13.96
C ILE A 409 17.59 2.91 13.29
N ALA A 410 18.48 2.03 12.87
CA ALA A 410 19.67 2.40 12.13
C ALA A 410 19.33 3.01 10.75
N HIS A 411 18.31 2.48 10.08
CA HIS A 411 17.83 3.02 8.81
C HIS A 411 17.17 4.41 8.97
N LEU A 412 16.33 4.59 10.01
CA LEU A 412 15.61 5.83 10.23
C LEU A 412 16.52 6.97 10.73
N PHE A 413 17.58 6.64 11.43
CA PHE A 413 18.51 7.62 12.03
C PHE A 413 19.97 7.25 11.70
N PRO A 414 20.36 7.30 10.43
CA PRO A 414 21.72 6.95 10.03
C PRO A 414 22.74 7.97 10.57
N ASN A 415 23.91 7.49 10.91
CA ASN A 415 25.04 8.30 11.43
C ASN A 415 24.69 9.11 12.69
N ARG A 416 23.83 8.53 13.54
CA ARG A 416 23.42 9.17 14.80
C ARG A 416 24.57 9.35 15.79
N PHE A 417 25.56 8.47 15.76
CA PHE A 417 26.69 8.47 16.68
C PHE A 417 27.96 8.98 16.00
N SER A 418 28.50 10.09 16.48
CA SER A 418 29.73 10.70 15.93
C SER A 418 30.97 9.82 16.10
N ASN A 419 31.01 8.95 17.10
CA ASN A 419 32.10 8.02 17.36
C ASN A 419 31.56 6.66 17.80
N LEU A 420 30.90 5.97 16.89
CA LEU A 420 30.27 4.66 17.15
C LEU A 420 31.24 3.61 17.66
N GLN A 421 32.45 3.54 17.07
CA GLN A 421 33.44 2.50 17.43
C GLN A 421 33.90 2.68 18.88
N LYS A 422 34.16 3.90 19.30
CA LYS A 422 34.53 4.18 20.69
C LYS A 422 33.37 3.84 21.63
N LEU A 423 32.16 4.28 21.29
CA LEU A 423 30.97 4.01 22.10
C LEU A 423 30.72 2.50 22.27
N HIS A 424 30.89 1.74 21.17
CA HIS A 424 30.78 0.29 21.21
C HIS A 424 31.86 -0.32 22.11
N TYR A 425 33.11 0.13 21.98
CA TYR A 425 34.23 -0.33 22.79
C TYR A 425 34.03 -0.06 24.29
N ASP A 426 33.52 1.13 24.63
CA ASP A 426 33.37 1.55 26.03
C ASP A 426 32.19 0.86 26.75
N LEU A 427 31.12 0.51 26.02
CA LEU A 427 29.88 0.04 26.61
C LEU A 427 29.58 -1.45 26.41
N MET A 428 30.21 -2.09 25.43
CA MET A 428 29.86 -3.47 25.07
C MET A 428 30.98 -4.46 25.47
N PRO A 429 30.62 -5.67 25.98
CA PRO A 429 31.60 -6.71 26.19
C PRO A 429 32.27 -7.10 24.87
N LEU A 430 33.59 -7.12 24.85
CA LEU A 430 34.38 -7.46 23.68
C LEU A 430 34.59 -8.98 23.61
N ASN A 431 33.76 -9.62 22.78
CA ASN A 431 33.95 -11.06 22.51
C ASN A 431 34.70 -11.32 21.20
N ASP A 432 34.83 -10.32 20.31
CA ASP A 432 35.20 -10.51 18.90
C ASP A 432 36.49 -9.80 18.48
N GLY A 433 37.42 -9.52 19.36
CA GLY A 433 38.66 -8.83 19.00
C GLY A 433 38.44 -7.35 18.55
N VAL A 434 39.41 -6.52 18.85
CA VAL A 434 39.33 -5.04 18.84
C VAL A 434 39.22 -4.43 17.43
N LEU A 435 39.38 -5.19 16.35
CA LEU A 435 39.61 -4.64 15.00
C LEU A 435 38.44 -4.77 14.02
N VAL A 436 37.31 -5.32 14.42
CA VAL A 436 36.17 -5.48 13.54
C VAL A 436 35.27 -4.22 13.62
N PRO A 437 35.14 -3.43 12.56
CA PRO A 437 34.22 -2.28 12.54
C PRO A 437 32.80 -2.76 12.82
N LYS A 438 32.12 -2.09 13.74
CA LYS A 438 30.72 -2.37 14.08
C LYS A 438 29.80 -1.33 13.43
N SER A 439 28.65 -1.81 12.96
CA SER A 439 27.59 -0.97 12.41
C SER A 439 26.72 -0.36 13.53
N GLU A 440 25.89 0.62 13.18
CA GLU A 440 24.87 1.12 14.11
C GLU A 440 23.84 0.05 14.45
N GLU A 441 23.54 -0.84 13.51
CA GLU A 441 22.65 -1.98 13.72
C GLU A 441 23.23 -2.95 14.77
N ASP A 442 24.54 -3.31 14.67
CA ASP A 442 25.22 -4.12 15.66
C ASP A 442 25.17 -3.48 17.07
N PHE A 443 25.35 -2.15 17.11
CA PHE A 443 25.31 -1.41 18.37
C PHE A 443 23.92 -1.45 19.01
N TYR A 444 22.86 -1.17 18.23
CA TYR A 444 21.50 -1.23 18.74
C TYR A 444 21.09 -2.65 19.18
N LEU A 445 21.50 -3.67 18.42
CA LEU A 445 21.24 -5.05 18.78
C LEU A 445 21.86 -5.41 20.14
N LYS A 446 23.13 -5.02 20.35
CA LYS A 446 23.82 -5.23 21.63
C LYS A 446 23.20 -4.42 22.76
N LEU A 447 22.80 -3.18 22.50
CA LEU A 447 22.11 -2.34 23.48
C LEU A 447 20.80 -2.98 23.95
N MET A 448 20.01 -3.54 23.04
CA MET A 448 18.78 -4.26 23.42
C MET A 448 19.07 -5.50 24.25
N GLN A 449 20.14 -6.24 23.96
CA GLN A 449 20.58 -7.38 24.78
C GLN A 449 20.93 -6.94 26.21
N LEU A 450 21.54 -5.77 26.38
CA LEU A 450 21.84 -5.23 27.71
C LEU A 450 20.56 -4.87 28.49
N TYR A 451 19.53 -4.35 27.80
CA TYR A 451 18.24 -4.08 28.45
C TYR A 451 17.51 -5.35 28.92
N GLU A 452 17.78 -6.48 28.30
CA GLU A 452 17.21 -7.79 28.70
C GLU A 452 17.96 -8.45 29.87
N ILE A 453 19.15 -7.95 30.25
CA ILE A 453 19.86 -8.43 31.42
C ILE A 453 19.12 -7.94 32.66
N HIS A 454 18.27 -8.80 33.18
CA HIS A 454 17.57 -8.53 34.44
C HIS A 454 18.57 -8.67 35.58
N SER A 455 18.63 -7.68 36.44
CA SER A 455 19.17 -7.87 37.79
C SER A 455 18.25 -8.84 38.50
N LYS A 456 18.69 -10.12 38.59
CA LYS A 456 18.02 -11.13 39.42
C LYS A 456 18.18 -10.79 40.89
#